data_1231f3ecd4f6fd330ccd89132514cf68
#
_entry.id   1231f3ecd4f6fd330ccd89132514cf68
#
_cell.length_a   1.000
_cell.length_b   1.000
_cell.length_c   1.000
_cell.angle_alpha   90.00
_cell.angle_beta   90.00
_cell.angle_gamma   90.00
#
_symmetry.space_group_name_H-M   'P 1'
#
loop_
_entity.id
_entity.type
_entity.pdbx_description
1 polymer ?
#
loop_
_entity_poly.entity_id
_entity_poly.type
_entity_poly.pdbx_seq_one_letter_code
_entity_poly.pdbx_strand_id
1 'polypeptide(L)'
;MALLLLGLTAASVAIAFQRGQTQRCLDFYGTEAATAISRAPHVELWQLTEVDGLPTATRRVDISEAKGLVHLRRGLVEDANFDWEAAPAAGPTLPAGAWDWLMVFADSSAAAESDGLRLVLDLGDEGQGGWISVVGQGGRVG
;
A
#
# COMPACT_ATOMS: atom_id res chain seq x y z
N MET A 1 -4.38 42.33 -8.93
CA MET A 1 -4.74 41.87 -7.56
C MET A 1 -5.84 40.77 -7.61
N ALA A 2 -6.97 40.98 -8.30
CA ALA A 2 -8.07 39.98 -8.34
C ALA A 2 -7.66 38.62 -8.89
N LEU A 3 -6.86 38.56 -9.97
CA LEU A 3 -6.36 37.30 -10.57
C LEU A 3 -5.43 36.51 -9.62
N LEU A 4 -4.61 37.16 -8.81
CA LEU A 4 -3.76 36.50 -7.84
C LEU A 4 -4.58 35.87 -6.71
N LEU A 5 -5.61 36.55 -6.24
CA LEU A 5 -6.52 36.01 -5.22
C LEU A 5 -7.30 34.82 -5.75
N LEU A 6 -7.78 34.88 -7.01
CA LEU A 6 -8.47 33.77 -7.65
C LEU A 6 -7.54 32.55 -7.81
N GLY A 7 -6.29 32.75 -8.19
CA GLY A 7 -5.29 31.68 -8.31
C GLY A 7 -4.97 31.04 -6.96
N LEU A 8 -4.86 31.81 -5.89
CA LEU A 8 -4.59 31.31 -4.55
C LEU A 8 -5.77 30.51 -3.98
N THR A 9 -7.01 30.98 -4.21
CA THR A 9 -8.20 30.24 -3.78
C THR A 9 -8.35 28.92 -4.55
N ALA A 10 -8.14 28.91 -5.87
CA ALA A 10 -8.18 27.70 -6.67
C ALA A 10 -7.12 26.67 -6.25
N ALA A 11 -5.89 27.12 -5.99
CA ALA A 11 -4.81 26.25 -5.48
C ALA A 11 -5.15 25.66 -4.10
N SER A 12 -5.70 26.48 -3.19
CA SER A 12 -6.09 26.01 -1.85
C SER A 12 -7.20 24.97 -1.90
N VAL A 13 -8.21 25.15 -2.77
CA VAL A 13 -9.29 24.20 -2.97
C VAL A 13 -8.75 22.89 -3.57
N ALA A 14 -7.84 22.96 -4.55
CA ALA A 14 -7.23 21.79 -5.15
C ALA A 14 -6.41 20.97 -4.13
N ILE A 15 -5.63 21.65 -3.28
CA ILE A 15 -4.86 21.01 -2.21
C ILE A 15 -5.78 20.36 -1.17
N ALA A 16 -6.85 21.04 -0.76
CA ALA A 16 -7.82 20.50 0.19
C ALA A 16 -8.53 19.26 -0.37
N PHE A 17 -8.91 19.32 -1.65
CA PHE A 17 -9.53 18.21 -2.35
C PHE A 17 -8.58 17.00 -2.46
N GLN A 18 -7.32 17.21 -2.86
CA GLN A 18 -6.33 16.13 -2.91
C GLN A 18 -6.07 15.50 -1.53
N ARG A 19 -5.98 16.31 -0.48
CA ARG A 19 -5.83 15.79 0.88
C ARG A 19 -7.02 14.95 1.30
N GLY A 20 -8.24 15.34 0.94
CA GLY A 20 -9.45 14.57 1.22
C GLY A 20 -9.50 13.21 0.53
N GLN A 21 -8.79 13.04 -0.59
CA GLN A 21 -8.77 11.78 -1.35
C GLN A 21 -7.77 10.74 -0.82
N THR A 22 -6.89 11.11 0.08
CA THR A 22 -5.81 10.25 0.59
C THR A 22 -5.78 10.17 2.11
N GLN A 23 -6.73 10.80 2.81
CA GLN A 23 -6.69 10.94 4.27
C GLN A 23 -6.81 9.59 4.97
N ARG A 24 -7.75 8.75 4.54
CA ARG A 24 -7.98 7.42 5.14
C ARG A 24 -6.78 6.49 4.89
N CYS A 25 -6.20 6.53 3.70
CA CYS A 25 -4.97 5.80 3.40
C CYS A 25 -3.81 6.26 4.29
N LEU A 26 -3.65 7.58 4.51
CA LEU A 26 -2.63 8.11 5.40
C LEU A 26 -2.85 7.71 6.85
N ASP A 27 -4.10 7.69 7.31
CA ASP A 27 -4.46 7.25 8.66
C ASP A 27 -4.22 5.74 8.83
N PHE A 28 -4.46 4.95 7.78
CA PHE A 28 -4.24 3.50 7.76
C PHE A 28 -2.76 3.13 7.71
N TYR A 29 -2.02 3.65 6.72
CA TYR A 29 -0.61 3.30 6.50
C TYR A 29 0.34 4.04 7.44
N GLY A 30 -0.01 5.25 7.84
CA GLY A 30 0.91 6.23 8.39
C GLY A 30 1.72 6.94 7.31
N THR A 31 2.28 8.10 7.66
CA THR A 31 2.99 8.98 6.72
C THR A 31 4.24 8.32 6.12
N GLU A 32 4.99 7.55 6.92
CA GLU A 32 6.22 6.88 6.48
C GLU A 32 5.93 5.82 5.45
N ALA A 33 4.95 4.93 5.72
CA ALA A 33 4.58 3.87 4.79
C ALA A 33 3.96 4.44 3.51
N ALA A 34 3.08 5.44 3.59
CA ALA A 34 2.53 6.12 2.41
C ALA A 34 3.63 6.78 1.55
N THR A 35 4.69 7.32 2.19
CA THR A 35 5.84 7.87 1.50
C THR A 35 6.66 6.78 0.82
N ALA A 36 6.92 5.66 1.49
CA ALA A 36 7.61 4.52 0.92
C ALA A 36 6.85 3.96 -0.30
N ILE A 37 5.53 3.73 -0.20
CA ILE A 37 4.69 3.29 -1.32
C ILE A 37 4.85 4.24 -2.52
N SER A 38 4.83 5.55 -2.26
CA SER A 38 4.83 6.57 -3.32
C SER A 38 6.20 6.77 -3.97
N ARG A 39 7.31 6.57 -3.25
CA ARG A 39 8.64 7.06 -3.64
C ARG A 39 9.77 6.05 -3.61
N ALA A 40 9.62 4.90 -2.95
CA ALA A 40 10.69 3.91 -2.87
C ALA A 40 11.24 3.57 -4.27
N PRO A 41 12.56 3.66 -4.51
CA PRO A 41 13.12 3.42 -5.83
C PRO A 41 13.09 1.93 -6.21
N HIS A 42 13.08 1.04 -5.23
CA HIS A 42 13.06 -0.40 -5.43
C HIS A 42 11.74 -1.02 -4.96
N VAL A 43 11.10 -1.81 -5.83
CA VAL A 43 9.83 -2.49 -5.54
C VAL A 43 9.89 -3.94 -6.01
N GLU A 44 9.62 -4.85 -5.09
CA GLU A 44 9.53 -6.27 -5.39
C GLU A 44 8.11 -6.81 -5.14
N LEU A 45 7.73 -7.78 -5.92
CA LEU A 45 6.51 -8.56 -5.73
C LEU A 45 6.89 -10.01 -5.46
N TRP A 46 6.49 -10.54 -4.31
CA TRP A 46 6.78 -11.88 -3.87
C TRP A 46 5.48 -12.68 -3.84
N GLN A 47 5.46 -13.80 -4.56
CA GLN A 47 4.36 -14.75 -4.47
C GLN A 47 4.52 -15.58 -3.20
N LEU A 48 3.46 -15.63 -2.40
CA LEU A 48 3.42 -16.39 -1.17
C LEU A 48 2.71 -17.73 -1.38
N THR A 49 3.17 -18.73 -0.68
CA THR A 49 2.52 -20.05 -0.60
C THR A 49 2.69 -20.56 0.82
N GLU A 50 1.67 -21.21 1.32
CA GLU A 50 1.76 -21.85 2.63
C GLU A 50 2.63 -23.10 2.55
N VAL A 51 3.67 -23.13 3.40
CA VAL A 51 4.53 -24.31 3.61
C VAL A 51 4.60 -24.56 5.11
N ASP A 52 4.15 -25.71 5.54
CA ASP A 52 4.10 -26.10 6.96
C ASP A 52 3.36 -25.09 7.87
N GLY A 53 2.28 -24.48 7.35
CA GLY A 53 1.48 -23.49 8.07
C GLY A 53 2.10 -22.09 8.11
N LEU A 54 3.19 -21.82 7.37
CA LEU A 54 3.87 -20.54 7.32
C LEU A 54 3.86 -19.97 5.88
N PRO A 55 3.58 -18.66 5.71
CA PRO A 55 3.69 -18.01 4.42
C PRO A 55 5.16 -17.96 3.99
N THR A 56 5.44 -18.59 2.86
CA THR A 56 6.79 -18.70 2.30
C THR A 56 6.82 -18.11 0.90
N ALA A 57 7.82 -17.27 0.61
CA ALA A 57 8.01 -16.69 -0.71
C ALA A 57 8.55 -17.74 -1.69
N THR A 58 7.75 -18.08 -2.70
CA THR A 58 8.11 -19.07 -3.73
C THR A 58 8.67 -18.41 -5.00
N ARG A 59 8.30 -17.18 -5.26
CA ARG A 59 8.76 -16.41 -6.41
C ARG A 59 8.92 -14.94 -6.02
N ARG A 60 10.00 -14.32 -6.46
CA ARG A 60 10.28 -12.89 -6.28
C ARG A 60 10.53 -12.26 -7.64
N VAL A 61 9.94 -11.09 -7.88
CA VAL A 61 10.07 -10.35 -9.12
C VAL A 61 10.32 -8.88 -8.79
N ASP A 62 11.41 -8.33 -9.30
CA ASP A 62 11.65 -6.89 -9.28
C ASP A 62 10.72 -6.22 -10.30
N ILE A 63 9.90 -5.30 -9.84
CA ILE A 63 8.94 -4.54 -10.63
C ILE A 63 9.24 -3.03 -10.65
N SER A 64 10.43 -2.63 -10.20
CA SER A 64 10.83 -1.21 -10.09
C SER A 64 10.70 -0.45 -11.41
N GLU A 65 11.00 -1.10 -12.52
CA GLU A 65 10.91 -0.54 -13.87
C GLU A 65 9.64 -0.96 -14.64
N ALA A 66 8.70 -1.61 -13.94
CA ALA A 66 7.48 -2.11 -14.61
C ALA A 66 6.60 -0.96 -15.10
N LYS A 67 6.14 -1.09 -16.35
CA LYS A 67 5.13 -0.18 -16.89
C LYS A 67 3.86 -0.30 -16.05
N GLY A 68 3.38 0.81 -15.53
CA GLY A 68 2.18 0.84 -14.70
C GLY A 68 2.45 0.87 -13.19
N LEU A 69 3.69 0.73 -12.72
CA LEU A 69 4.02 0.86 -11.30
C LEU A 69 3.52 2.19 -10.70
N VAL A 70 3.57 3.28 -11.48
CA VAL A 70 3.04 4.59 -11.06
C VAL A 70 1.53 4.55 -10.78
N HIS A 71 0.78 3.80 -11.59
CA HIS A 71 -0.66 3.64 -11.39
C HIS A 71 -0.97 2.74 -10.20
N LEU A 72 -0.19 1.67 -10.02
CA LEU A 72 -0.31 0.80 -8.86
C LEU A 72 -0.07 1.57 -7.56
N ARG A 73 1.02 2.34 -7.47
CA ARG A 73 1.34 3.18 -6.31
C ARG A 73 0.23 4.18 -6.00
N ARG A 74 -0.30 4.81 -7.05
CA ARG A 74 -1.43 5.73 -6.92
C ARG A 74 -2.67 4.99 -6.40
N GLY A 75 -2.97 3.82 -6.94
CA GLY A 75 -4.08 2.99 -6.50
C GLY A 75 -3.99 2.61 -5.02
N LEU A 76 -2.78 2.36 -4.51
CA LEU A 76 -2.54 1.99 -3.12
C LEU A 76 -2.72 3.14 -2.11
N VAL A 77 -2.67 4.40 -2.54
CA VAL A 77 -2.78 5.57 -1.65
C VAL A 77 -4.03 6.42 -1.87
N GLU A 78 -4.92 6.03 -2.79
CA GLU A 78 -6.19 6.71 -3.03
C GLU A 78 -7.34 6.04 -2.26
N ASP A 79 -8.02 6.80 -1.41
CA ASP A 79 -9.12 6.33 -0.54
C ASP A 79 -10.27 5.68 -1.33
N ALA A 80 -10.52 6.13 -2.55
CA ALA A 80 -11.60 5.64 -3.41
C ALA A 80 -11.42 4.18 -3.89
N ASN A 81 -10.22 3.63 -3.75
CA ASN A 81 -9.92 2.26 -4.16
C ASN A 81 -10.17 1.22 -3.06
N PHE A 82 -10.58 1.66 -1.86
CA PHE A 82 -10.78 0.80 -0.70
C PHE A 82 -12.21 0.91 -0.17
N ASP A 83 -12.75 -0.23 0.24
CA ASP A 83 -14.00 -0.29 1.01
C ASP A 83 -13.69 -0.19 2.51
N TRP A 84 -13.67 1.03 3.01
CA TRP A 84 -13.37 1.32 4.42
C TRP A 84 -14.45 0.86 5.39
N GLU A 85 -15.66 0.57 4.92
CA GLU A 85 -16.76 0.08 5.77
C GLU A 85 -16.67 -1.43 5.97
N ALA A 86 -16.10 -2.15 5.00
CA ALA A 86 -15.84 -3.57 5.10
C ALA A 86 -14.64 -3.89 6.00
N ALA A 87 -13.74 -2.91 6.25
CA ALA A 87 -12.58 -3.11 7.10
C ALA A 87 -13.01 -3.47 8.54
N PRO A 88 -12.58 -4.61 9.08
CA PRO A 88 -12.92 -4.97 10.47
C PRO A 88 -12.35 -3.93 11.44
N ALA A 89 -13.12 -3.57 12.47
CA ALA A 89 -12.74 -2.57 13.48
C ALA A 89 -11.47 -2.94 14.30
N ALA A 90 -11.12 -4.22 14.36
CA ALA A 90 -9.81 -4.72 14.78
C ALA A 90 -9.16 -5.24 13.50
N GLY A 91 -7.98 -4.71 13.13
CA GLY A 91 -7.28 -5.12 11.92
C GLY A 91 -7.35 -6.63 11.67
N PRO A 92 -7.43 -7.07 10.42
CA PRO A 92 -7.69 -8.46 10.13
C PRO A 92 -6.58 -9.31 10.75
N THR A 93 -6.90 -10.07 11.78
CA THR A 93 -6.18 -11.29 12.10
C THR A 93 -6.51 -12.27 10.98
N LEU A 94 -5.95 -12.02 9.79
CA LEU A 94 -6.05 -13.01 8.74
C LEU A 94 -5.29 -14.25 9.20
N PRO A 95 -5.89 -15.44 9.07
CA PRO A 95 -5.21 -16.66 9.40
C PRO A 95 -3.90 -16.71 8.61
N ALA A 96 -2.83 -17.13 9.25
CA ALA A 96 -1.59 -17.45 8.56
C ALA A 96 -1.95 -18.39 7.39
N GLY A 97 -1.59 -18.02 6.16
CA GLY A 97 -1.92 -18.79 4.96
C GLY A 97 -2.92 -18.16 3.98
N ALA A 98 -3.62 -17.10 4.37
CA ALA A 98 -4.59 -16.42 3.49
C ALA A 98 -3.98 -15.39 2.52
N TRP A 99 -2.66 -15.18 2.55
CA TRP A 99 -2.01 -14.16 1.75
C TRP A 99 -1.42 -14.74 0.45
N ASP A 100 -1.75 -14.11 -0.68
CA ASP A 100 -1.26 -14.52 -2.00
C ASP A 100 0.07 -13.86 -2.36
N TRP A 101 0.20 -12.59 -1.99
CA TRP A 101 1.31 -11.76 -2.41
C TRP A 101 1.86 -10.89 -1.27
N LEU A 102 3.16 -10.64 -1.35
CA LEU A 102 3.85 -9.65 -0.55
C LEU A 102 4.49 -8.62 -1.49
N MET A 103 4.17 -7.36 -1.30
CA MET A 103 4.82 -6.26 -1.99
C MET A 103 5.80 -5.57 -1.07
N VAL A 104 7.04 -5.40 -1.52
CA VAL A 104 8.12 -4.80 -0.74
C VAL A 104 8.55 -3.51 -1.40
N PHE A 105 8.57 -2.42 -0.64
CA PHE A 105 9.05 -1.10 -1.06
C PHE A 105 10.30 -0.76 -0.26
N ALA A 106 11.42 -0.50 -0.93
CA ALA A 106 12.71 -0.30 -0.28
C ALA A 106 13.58 0.72 -1.02
N ASP A 107 14.63 1.19 -0.36
CA ASP A 107 15.62 2.10 -0.96
C ASP A 107 16.59 1.36 -1.90
N SER A 108 16.73 0.06 -1.75
CA SER A 108 17.54 -0.80 -2.60
C SER A 108 17.13 -2.26 -2.48
N SER A 109 17.60 -3.12 -3.37
CA SER A 109 17.35 -4.57 -3.30
C SER A 109 17.91 -5.19 -2.01
N ALA A 110 19.05 -4.72 -1.50
CA ALA A 110 19.58 -5.17 -0.23
C ALA A 110 18.71 -4.77 0.96
N ALA A 111 18.10 -3.57 0.93
CA ALA A 111 17.17 -3.10 1.96
C ALA A 111 15.82 -3.83 1.90
N ALA A 112 15.41 -4.35 0.75
CA ALA A 112 14.16 -5.12 0.62
C ALA A 112 14.12 -6.35 1.53
N GLU A 113 15.27 -6.97 1.78
CA GLU A 113 15.37 -8.14 2.67
C GLU A 113 15.22 -7.79 4.15
N SER A 114 15.70 -6.62 4.58
CA SER A 114 15.87 -6.28 6.00
C SER A 114 14.95 -5.16 6.50
N ASP A 115 14.76 -4.10 5.71
CA ASP A 115 14.19 -2.83 6.17
C ASP A 115 13.13 -2.24 5.22
N GLY A 116 12.65 -3.02 4.26
CA GLY A 116 11.61 -2.59 3.33
C GLY A 116 10.22 -2.55 3.99
N LEU A 117 9.41 -1.56 3.60
CA LEU A 117 7.98 -1.60 3.88
C LEU A 117 7.35 -2.81 3.19
N ARG A 118 6.57 -3.58 3.92
CA ARG A 118 5.92 -4.79 3.41
C ARG A 118 4.41 -4.65 3.47
N LEU A 119 3.77 -4.85 2.32
CA LEU A 119 2.33 -4.96 2.21
C LEU A 119 1.97 -6.39 1.82
N VAL A 120 1.14 -7.05 2.61
CA VAL A 120 0.56 -8.34 2.24
C VAL A 120 -0.79 -8.12 1.57
N LEU A 121 -1.05 -8.90 0.53
CA LEU A 121 -2.26 -8.82 -0.28
C LEU A 121 -2.89 -10.20 -0.37
N ASP A 122 -4.18 -10.24 -0.12
CA ASP A 122 -5.08 -11.32 -0.47
C ASP A 122 -5.96 -10.81 -1.62
N LEU A 123 -5.92 -11.46 -2.76
CA LEU A 123 -6.71 -11.04 -3.92
C LEU A 123 -8.15 -11.49 -3.85
N GLY A 124 -8.49 -12.33 -2.87
CA GLY A 124 -9.81 -12.90 -2.71
C GLY A 124 -10.19 -13.86 -3.84
N ASP A 125 -11.30 -14.55 -3.67
CA ASP A 125 -11.90 -15.36 -4.72
C ASP A 125 -12.66 -14.49 -5.74
N GLU A 126 -12.92 -15.03 -6.93
CA GLU A 126 -13.65 -14.33 -7.99
C GLU A 126 -14.98 -13.76 -7.47
N GLY A 127 -15.07 -12.41 -7.47
CA GLY A 127 -16.26 -11.66 -7.06
C GLY A 127 -16.31 -11.27 -5.57
N GLN A 128 -15.31 -11.63 -4.77
CA GLN A 128 -15.09 -11.11 -3.43
C GLN A 128 -13.93 -10.12 -3.47
N GLY A 129 -14.07 -9.01 -2.75
CA GLY A 129 -12.98 -8.05 -2.62
C GLY A 129 -11.76 -8.66 -1.96
N GLY A 130 -10.56 -8.22 -2.37
CA GLY A 130 -9.33 -8.60 -1.70
C GLY A 130 -9.04 -7.76 -0.47
N TRP A 131 -8.00 -8.13 0.26
CA TRP A 131 -7.55 -7.44 1.45
C TRP A 131 -6.10 -6.99 1.31
N ILE A 132 -5.77 -5.92 1.99
CA ILE A 132 -4.40 -5.43 2.12
C ILE A 132 -4.07 -5.14 3.58
N SER A 133 -2.86 -5.48 4.00
CA SER A 133 -2.37 -5.15 5.34
C SER A 133 -0.91 -4.76 5.30
N VAL A 134 -0.49 -3.95 6.27
CA VAL A 134 0.90 -3.53 6.45
C VAL A 134 1.58 -4.49 7.42
N VAL A 135 2.68 -5.09 7.01
CA VAL A 135 3.56 -5.82 7.91
C VAL A 135 4.50 -4.81 8.55
N GLY A 136 4.21 -4.37 9.75
CA GLY A 136 5.01 -3.36 10.46
C GLY A 136 6.34 -3.90 10.93
N GLN A 137 7.33 -3.03 10.99
CA GLN A 137 8.51 -3.23 11.84
C GLN A 137 8.03 -3.34 13.29
N GLY A 138 8.24 -4.48 13.92
CA GLY A 138 7.87 -4.73 15.31
C GLY A 138 6.49 -5.35 15.57
N GLY A 139 5.90 -6.04 14.59
CA GLY A 139 4.73 -6.91 14.84
C GLY A 139 3.40 -6.18 15.02
N ARG A 140 3.25 -4.95 14.59
CA ARG A 140 1.96 -4.30 14.45
C ARG A 140 1.36 -4.66 13.10
N VAL A 141 0.43 -5.62 13.13
CA VAL A 141 -0.59 -5.76 12.09
C VAL A 141 -1.62 -4.69 12.43
N GLY A 142 -1.59 -3.60 11.72
CA GLY A 142 -2.57 -2.53 11.83
C GLY A 142 -3.49 -2.56 10.66
#